data_cef008a7a1f6f43bba6128bb947ea7fd
#
_entry.id   cef008a7a1f6f43bba6128bb947ea7fd
#
_cell.length_a   1.000
_cell.length_b   1.000
_cell.length_c   1.000
_cell.angle_alpha   90.00
_cell.angle_beta   90.00
_cell.angle_gamma   90.00
#
_symmetry.space_group_name_H-M   'P 1'
#
loop_
_entity.id
_entity.type
_entity.pdbx_description
1 polymer ?
#
loop_
_entity_poly.entity_id
_entity_poly.type
_entity_poly.pdbx_seq_one_letter_code
_entity_poly.pdbx_strand_id
1 'polypeptide(L)'
;IRADILSGLVVALALIPEAIAFSIIAGVDPKVGLYASFCIAVVIAFVGGRSGMISAATGAMALVMVTLVKEHGLQYLLAATILTGIIQIFLSYIGIHKLMSFVARAVVVGFVNALAILIFMAQLPELTNVTWHVYALTAVGLGIIYLFPYIPKIGKVLPSPLVTIVVLTIFVYFI
;
A
#
# COMPACT_ATOMS: atom_id res chain seq x y z
N ILE A 1 12.53 9.25 -20.98
CA ILE A 1 13.32 9.62 -19.79
C ILE A 1 12.61 10.66 -18.93
N ARG A 2 12.23 11.86 -19.44
CA ARG A 2 11.53 12.88 -18.60
C ARG A 2 10.18 12.37 -18.10
N ALA A 3 9.39 11.74 -18.95
CA ALA A 3 8.12 11.14 -18.56
C ALA A 3 8.30 10.02 -17.53
N ASP A 4 9.33 9.20 -17.69
CA ASP A 4 9.61 8.08 -16.80
C ASP A 4 10.04 8.56 -15.41
N ILE A 5 10.89 9.61 -15.34
CA ILE A 5 11.30 10.22 -14.08
C ILE A 5 10.09 10.85 -13.36
N LEU A 6 9.24 11.60 -14.07
CA LEU A 6 8.04 12.19 -13.48
C LEU A 6 7.06 11.12 -13.01
N SER A 7 6.85 10.07 -13.79
CA SER A 7 6.00 8.94 -13.41
C SER A 7 6.55 8.23 -12.17
N GLY A 8 7.85 7.96 -12.14
CA GLY A 8 8.51 7.36 -10.98
C GLY A 8 8.39 8.21 -9.72
N LEU A 9 8.54 9.53 -9.83
CA LEU A 9 8.38 10.46 -8.71
C LEU A 9 6.95 10.46 -8.16
N VAL A 10 5.95 10.52 -9.03
CA VAL A 10 4.54 10.47 -8.64
C VAL A 10 4.22 9.16 -7.93
N VAL A 11 4.70 8.04 -8.45
CA VAL A 11 4.50 6.72 -7.84
C VAL A 11 5.20 6.62 -6.49
N ALA A 12 6.44 7.08 -6.39
CA ALA A 12 7.19 7.07 -5.12
C ALA A 12 6.44 7.87 -4.04
N LEU A 13 5.93 9.05 -4.38
CA LEU A 13 5.14 9.86 -3.45
C LEU A 13 3.81 9.21 -3.08
N ALA A 14 3.17 8.49 -3.99
CA ALA A 14 1.93 7.77 -3.71
C ALA A 14 2.15 6.53 -2.82
N LEU A 15 3.30 5.86 -2.94
CA LEU A 15 3.64 4.67 -2.15
C LEU A 15 3.97 4.99 -0.68
N ILE A 16 4.44 6.19 -0.36
CA ILE A 16 4.77 6.58 1.02
C ILE A 16 3.56 6.39 1.96
N PRO A 17 2.40 7.03 1.72
CA PRO A 17 1.24 6.86 2.58
C PRO A 17 0.70 5.43 2.59
N GLU A 18 0.79 4.72 1.47
CA GLU A 18 0.38 3.33 1.37
C GLU A 18 1.25 2.42 2.26
N ALA A 19 2.58 2.58 2.20
CA ALA A 19 3.52 1.82 3.03
C ALA A 19 3.30 2.09 4.53
N ILE A 20 3.03 3.35 4.91
CA ILE A 20 2.71 3.73 6.28
C ILE A 20 1.42 3.07 6.74
N ALA A 21 0.35 3.17 5.95
CA ALA A 21 -0.96 2.62 6.29
C ALA A 21 -0.91 1.09 6.48
N PHE A 22 -0.26 0.37 5.56
CA PHE A 22 -0.14 -1.09 5.67
C PHE A 22 0.78 -1.53 6.80
N SER A 23 1.78 -0.74 7.17
CA SER A 23 2.62 -1.01 8.35
C SER A 23 1.79 -0.89 9.64
N ILE A 24 0.96 0.14 9.75
CA ILE A 24 0.06 0.33 10.90
C ILE A 24 -0.93 -0.84 10.98
N ILE A 25 -1.56 -1.24 9.87
CA ILE A 25 -2.47 -2.38 9.81
C ILE A 25 -1.75 -3.66 10.26
N ALA A 26 -0.52 -3.90 9.80
CA ALA A 26 0.27 -5.07 10.18
C ALA A 26 0.76 -5.04 11.64
N GLY A 27 0.62 -3.90 12.34
CA GLY A 27 1.12 -3.73 13.70
C GLY A 27 2.63 -3.51 13.79
N VAL A 28 3.24 -2.99 12.73
CA VAL A 28 4.68 -2.73 12.61
C VAL A 28 4.95 -1.22 12.57
N ASP A 29 6.12 -0.80 13.06
CA ASP A 29 6.52 0.61 12.97
C ASP A 29 6.51 1.08 11.49
N PRO A 30 5.88 2.22 11.18
CA PRO A 30 5.85 2.76 9.83
C PRO A 30 7.20 2.91 9.15
N LYS A 31 8.26 3.15 9.93
CA LYS A 31 9.64 3.24 9.41
C LYS A 31 10.08 1.92 8.75
N VAL A 32 9.71 0.78 9.36
CA VAL A 32 10.06 -0.55 8.81
C VAL A 32 9.41 -0.76 7.45
N GLY A 33 8.14 -0.37 7.29
CA GLY A 33 7.45 -0.46 6.01
C GLY A 33 8.02 0.47 4.95
N LEU A 34 8.42 1.69 5.34
CA LEU A 34 9.08 2.62 4.43
C LEU A 34 10.44 2.09 3.94
N TYR A 35 11.27 1.55 4.86
CA TYR A 35 12.55 0.93 4.48
C TYR A 35 12.34 -0.30 3.58
N ALA A 36 11.37 -1.15 3.91
CA ALA A 36 11.04 -2.31 3.10
C ALA A 36 10.60 -1.89 1.68
N SER A 37 9.71 -0.90 1.58
CA SER A 37 9.25 -0.38 0.28
C SER A 37 10.39 0.23 -0.54
N PHE A 38 11.30 0.95 0.10
CA PHE A 38 12.50 1.48 -0.55
C PHE A 38 13.39 0.35 -1.08
N CYS A 39 13.72 -0.63 -0.25
CA CYS A 39 14.55 -1.77 -0.66
C CYS A 39 13.91 -2.55 -1.82
N ILE A 40 12.60 -2.82 -1.75
CA ILE A 40 11.87 -3.51 -2.81
C ILE A 40 11.92 -2.69 -4.11
N ALA A 41 11.65 -1.39 -4.03
CA ALA A 41 11.66 -0.51 -5.20
C ALA A 41 13.04 -0.48 -5.89
N VAL A 42 14.12 -0.38 -5.10
CA VAL A 42 15.49 -0.40 -5.62
C VAL A 42 15.83 -1.76 -6.26
N VAL A 43 15.54 -2.86 -5.56
CA VAL A 43 15.85 -4.21 -6.09
C VAL A 43 15.06 -4.47 -7.37
N ILE A 44 13.77 -4.16 -7.42
CA ILE A 44 12.92 -4.43 -8.58
C ILE A 44 13.32 -3.57 -9.79
N ALA A 45 13.89 -2.38 -9.57
CA ALA A 45 14.39 -1.53 -10.65
C ALA A 45 15.53 -2.17 -11.44
N PHE A 46 16.35 -3.01 -10.77
CA PHE A 46 17.48 -3.70 -11.41
C PHE A 46 17.13 -5.14 -11.84
N VAL A 47 16.32 -5.85 -11.05
CA VAL A 47 16.03 -7.28 -11.24
C VAL A 47 14.65 -7.52 -11.85
N GLY A 48 13.82 -6.48 -11.95
CA GLY A 48 12.48 -6.61 -12.49
C GLY A 48 12.44 -7.15 -13.93
N GLY A 49 11.57 -8.12 -14.15
CA GLY A 49 11.45 -8.81 -15.45
C GLY A 49 10.66 -8.04 -16.51
N ARG A 50 10.07 -6.88 -16.18
CA ARG A 50 9.24 -6.09 -17.10
C ARG A 50 9.46 -4.60 -16.89
N SER A 51 9.58 -3.84 -17.99
CA SER A 51 9.69 -2.39 -17.93
C SER A 51 8.44 -1.78 -17.28
N GLY A 52 8.64 -0.81 -16.36
CA GLY A 52 7.56 -0.16 -15.63
C GLY A 52 6.93 -1.03 -14.52
N MET A 53 7.56 -2.13 -14.14
CA MET A 53 7.12 -2.97 -13.02
C MET A 53 7.42 -2.28 -11.70
N ILE A 54 6.41 -2.22 -10.83
CA ILE A 54 6.50 -1.67 -9.49
C ILE A 54 6.10 -2.79 -8.53
N SER A 55 6.83 -2.93 -7.43
CA SER A 55 6.49 -3.82 -6.33
C SER A 55 6.48 -3.02 -5.04
N ALA A 56 5.45 -3.23 -4.23
CA ALA A 56 5.26 -2.53 -2.97
C ALA A 56 4.53 -3.42 -1.95
N ALA A 57 4.35 -2.91 -0.74
CA ALA A 57 3.52 -3.55 0.27
C ALA A 57 2.09 -3.76 -0.24
N THR A 58 1.46 -4.85 0.18
CA THR A 58 0.07 -5.15 -0.17
C THR A 58 -0.80 -5.27 1.08
N GLY A 59 -2.00 -4.69 1.04
CA GLY A 59 -2.97 -4.77 2.15
C GLY A 59 -3.36 -6.21 2.49
N ALA A 60 -3.41 -7.10 1.49
CA ALA A 60 -3.68 -8.52 1.70
C ALA A 60 -2.64 -9.17 2.63
N MET A 61 -1.36 -8.93 2.38
CA MET A 61 -0.29 -9.47 3.20
C MET A 61 -0.25 -8.80 4.57
N ALA A 62 -0.48 -7.49 4.64
CA ALA A 62 -0.55 -6.77 5.91
C ALA A 62 -1.58 -7.40 6.87
N LEU A 63 -2.79 -7.69 6.38
CA LEU A 63 -3.84 -8.32 7.17
C LEU A 63 -3.47 -9.73 7.66
N VAL A 64 -2.82 -10.53 6.84
CA VAL A 64 -2.38 -11.89 7.21
C VAL A 64 -1.27 -11.84 8.26
N MET A 65 -0.39 -10.84 8.20
CA MET A 65 0.77 -10.73 9.10
C MET A 65 0.42 -10.17 10.47
N VAL A 66 -0.77 -9.59 10.68
CA VAL A 66 -1.19 -9.01 11.99
C VAL A 66 -1.01 -10.00 13.13
N THR A 67 -1.51 -11.21 12.98
CA THR A 67 -1.45 -12.24 14.04
C THR A 67 0.00 -12.64 14.31
N LEU A 68 0.79 -12.85 13.27
CA LEU A 68 2.20 -13.22 13.40
C LEU A 68 3.00 -12.15 14.15
N VAL A 69 2.79 -10.88 13.82
CA VAL A 69 3.49 -9.76 14.46
C VAL A 69 3.07 -9.59 15.91
N LYS A 70 1.77 -9.73 16.21
CA LYS A 70 1.26 -9.61 17.59
C LYS A 70 1.74 -10.71 18.51
N GLU A 71 1.83 -11.94 18.02
CA GLU A 71 2.19 -13.10 18.85
C GLU A 71 3.71 -13.30 18.95
N HIS A 72 4.45 -13.03 17.87
CA HIS A 72 5.87 -13.40 17.76
C HIS A 72 6.81 -12.22 17.49
N GLY A 73 6.27 -11.06 17.13
CA GLY A 73 7.04 -9.85 16.90
C GLY A 73 7.68 -9.74 15.50
N LEU A 74 8.40 -8.63 15.29
CA LEU A 74 8.98 -8.25 14.00
C LEU A 74 10.01 -9.26 13.47
N GLN A 75 10.79 -9.91 14.35
CA GLN A 75 11.84 -10.85 13.92
C GLN A 75 11.25 -12.05 13.17
N TYR A 76 10.12 -12.55 13.64
CA TYR A 76 9.43 -13.66 12.98
C TYR A 76 8.82 -13.22 11.63
N LEU A 77 8.38 -11.98 11.52
CA LEU A 77 7.94 -11.41 10.24
C LEU A 77 9.08 -11.40 9.22
N LEU A 78 10.27 -10.96 9.62
CA LEU A 78 11.46 -10.96 8.77
C LEU A 78 11.86 -12.38 8.35
N ALA A 79 11.86 -13.32 9.28
CA ALA A 79 12.15 -14.74 9.00
C ALA A 79 11.11 -15.34 8.02
N ALA A 80 9.82 -15.06 8.24
CA ALA A 80 8.74 -15.48 7.35
C ALA A 80 8.88 -14.88 5.94
N THR A 81 9.32 -13.63 5.85
CA THR A 81 9.56 -12.96 4.56
C THR A 81 10.69 -13.64 3.79
N ILE A 82 11.80 -13.97 4.45
CA ILE A 82 12.93 -14.69 3.84
C ILE A 82 12.46 -16.07 3.35
N LEU A 83 11.77 -16.82 4.21
CA LEU A 83 11.25 -18.13 3.87
C LEU A 83 10.29 -18.08 2.69
N THR A 84 9.39 -17.11 2.70
CA THR A 84 8.45 -16.88 1.59
C THR A 84 9.20 -16.59 0.27
N GLY A 85 10.25 -15.76 0.32
CA GLY A 85 11.09 -15.47 -0.84
C GLY A 85 11.75 -16.74 -1.41
N ILE A 86 12.30 -17.59 -0.55
CA ILE A 86 12.90 -18.87 -0.95
C ILE A 86 11.85 -19.78 -1.61
N ILE A 87 10.68 -19.91 -0.98
CA ILE A 87 9.59 -20.72 -1.51
C ILE A 87 9.13 -20.18 -2.87
N GLN A 88 8.98 -18.88 -3.03
CA GLN A 88 8.58 -18.25 -4.29
C GLN A 88 9.59 -18.52 -5.42
N ILE A 89 10.89 -18.44 -5.14
CA ILE A 89 11.94 -18.77 -6.11
C ILE A 89 11.81 -20.24 -6.52
N PHE A 90 11.66 -21.15 -5.56
CA PHE A 90 11.50 -22.58 -5.84
C PHE A 90 10.25 -22.89 -6.67
N LEU A 91 9.11 -22.31 -6.30
CA LEU A 91 7.85 -22.46 -7.04
C LEU A 91 7.93 -21.89 -8.46
N SER A 92 8.65 -20.77 -8.62
CA SER A 92 8.89 -20.18 -9.94
C SER A 92 9.72 -21.10 -10.83
N TYR A 93 10.73 -21.75 -10.25
CA TYR A 93 11.58 -22.71 -10.99
C TYR A 93 10.79 -23.94 -11.46
N ILE A 94 9.86 -24.44 -10.66
CA ILE A 94 8.95 -25.53 -11.03
C ILE A 94 7.94 -25.10 -12.12
N GLY A 95 7.78 -23.79 -12.35
CA GLY A 95 6.90 -23.26 -13.37
C GLY A 95 5.43 -23.09 -12.92
N ILE A 96 5.18 -23.03 -11.60
CA ILE A 96 3.84 -22.81 -11.03
C ILE A 96 3.21 -21.48 -11.49
N HIS A 97 4.05 -20.51 -11.89
CA HIS A 97 3.56 -19.26 -12.49
C HIS A 97 2.62 -19.47 -13.69
N LYS A 98 2.76 -20.60 -14.40
CA LYS A 98 1.88 -20.96 -15.53
C LYS A 98 0.45 -21.25 -15.07
N LEU A 99 0.25 -21.70 -13.82
CA LEU A 99 -1.07 -21.89 -13.25
C LEU A 99 -1.85 -20.58 -13.11
N MET A 100 -1.16 -19.45 -12.97
CA MET A 100 -1.81 -18.13 -12.90
C MET A 100 -2.63 -17.81 -14.16
N SER A 101 -2.30 -18.40 -15.30
CA SER A 101 -3.08 -18.23 -16.53
C SER A 101 -4.46 -18.89 -16.48
N PHE A 102 -4.66 -19.84 -15.58
CA PHE A 102 -5.96 -20.51 -15.36
C PHE A 102 -6.86 -19.78 -14.37
N VAL A 103 -6.33 -18.77 -13.68
CA VAL A 103 -7.13 -17.99 -12.71
C VAL A 103 -8.12 -17.12 -13.49
N ALA A 104 -9.41 -17.40 -13.34
CA ALA A 104 -10.45 -16.65 -14.01
C ALA A 104 -10.44 -15.19 -13.51
N ARG A 105 -10.67 -14.24 -14.41
CA ARG A 105 -10.72 -12.81 -14.09
C ARG A 105 -11.74 -12.49 -13.00
N ALA A 106 -12.85 -13.23 -12.94
CA ALA A 106 -13.86 -13.09 -11.89
C ALA A 106 -13.30 -13.37 -10.49
N VAL A 107 -12.40 -14.34 -10.35
CA VAL A 107 -11.74 -14.66 -9.07
C VAL A 107 -10.85 -13.49 -8.62
N VAL A 108 -10.08 -12.91 -9.54
CA VAL A 108 -9.24 -11.74 -9.25
C VAL A 108 -10.08 -10.54 -8.80
N VAL A 109 -11.18 -10.26 -9.50
CA VAL A 109 -12.09 -9.16 -9.13
C VAL A 109 -12.74 -9.44 -7.78
N GLY A 110 -13.20 -10.66 -7.52
CA GLY A 110 -13.76 -11.05 -6.22
C GLY A 110 -12.77 -10.90 -5.08
N PHE A 111 -11.53 -11.31 -5.30
CA PHE A 111 -10.44 -11.15 -4.33
C PHE A 111 -10.17 -9.67 -4.01
N VAL A 112 -10.07 -8.82 -5.03
CA VAL A 112 -9.85 -7.36 -4.83
C VAL A 112 -11.00 -6.71 -4.08
N ASN A 113 -12.25 -7.08 -4.39
CA ASN A 113 -13.41 -6.56 -3.67
C ASN A 113 -13.43 -7.03 -2.20
N ALA A 114 -13.11 -8.29 -1.94
CA ALA A 114 -12.98 -8.80 -0.57
C ALA A 114 -11.89 -8.06 0.22
N LEU A 115 -10.75 -7.79 -0.41
CA LEU A 115 -9.68 -7.00 0.20
C LEU A 115 -10.12 -5.57 0.52
N ALA A 116 -10.86 -4.92 -0.37
CA ALA A 116 -11.39 -3.58 -0.13
C ALA A 116 -12.27 -3.55 1.12
N ILE A 117 -13.15 -4.55 1.28
CA ILE A 117 -14.01 -4.70 2.47
C ILE A 117 -13.16 -4.94 3.73
N LEU A 118 -12.17 -5.84 3.67
CA LEU A 118 -11.32 -6.15 4.82
C LEU A 118 -10.48 -4.94 5.25
N ILE A 119 -9.92 -4.19 4.30
CA ILE A 119 -9.16 -2.97 4.59
C ILE A 119 -10.07 -1.91 5.21
N PHE A 120 -11.29 -1.74 4.67
CA PHE A 120 -12.28 -0.84 5.26
C PHE A 120 -12.62 -1.23 6.70
N MET A 121 -12.89 -2.51 6.95
CA MET A 121 -13.16 -3.00 8.31
C MET A 121 -11.97 -2.81 9.26
N ALA A 122 -10.75 -2.95 8.78
CA ALA A 122 -9.55 -2.71 9.57
C ALA A 122 -9.35 -1.23 9.95
N GLN A 123 -9.96 -0.29 9.22
CA GLN A 123 -9.94 1.14 9.54
C GLN A 123 -11.02 1.56 10.54
N LEU A 124 -12.09 0.77 10.71
CA LEU A 124 -13.19 1.14 11.60
C LEU A 124 -12.77 1.32 13.07
N PRO A 125 -11.89 0.48 13.66
CA PRO A 125 -11.41 0.69 15.03
C PRO A 125 -10.71 2.04 15.23
N GLU A 126 -10.01 2.56 14.20
CA GLU A 126 -9.33 3.86 14.25
C GLU A 126 -10.30 5.04 14.27
N LEU A 127 -11.56 4.80 13.90
CA LEU A 127 -12.64 5.79 13.93
C LEU A 127 -13.56 5.62 15.14
N THR A 128 -13.27 4.67 16.05
CA THR A 128 -14.08 4.46 17.27
C THR A 128 -13.45 5.16 18.47
N ASN A 129 -14.29 5.78 19.31
CA ASN A 129 -13.86 6.48 20.52
C ASN A 129 -12.87 7.63 20.31
N VAL A 130 -12.95 8.28 19.15
CA VAL A 130 -12.08 9.43 18.80
C VAL A 130 -12.84 10.74 18.90
N THR A 131 -12.08 11.84 18.99
CA THR A 131 -12.61 13.19 19.05
C THR A 131 -13.33 13.58 17.76
N TRP A 132 -14.33 14.42 17.83
CA TRP A 132 -15.09 14.89 16.66
C TRP A 132 -14.21 15.49 15.55
N HIS A 133 -13.04 16.04 15.92
CA HIS A 133 -12.04 16.56 14.97
C HIS A 133 -11.55 15.46 13.99
N VAL A 134 -11.41 14.21 14.45
CA VAL A 134 -10.98 13.09 13.60
C VAL A 134 -12.05 12.78 12.54
N TYR A 135 -13.32 12.81 12.95
CA TYR A 135 -14.42 12.63 12.00
C TYR A 135 -14.48 13.74 10.95
N ALA A 136 -14.27 15.01 11.41
CA ALA A 136 -14.22 16.15 10.49
C ALA A 136 -13.06 16.05 9.51
N LEU A 137 -11.85 15.70 9.99
CA LEU A 137 -10.68 15.49 9.14
C LEU A 137 -10.88 14.35 8.14
N THR A 138 -11.48 13.24 8.59
CA THR A 138 -11.81 12.11 7.72
C THR A 138 -12.80 12.50 6.63
N ALA A 139 -13.86 13.23 6.99
CA ALA A 139 -14.85 13.70 6.03
C ALA A 139 -14.25 14.68 5.01
N VAL A 140 -13.42 15.62 5.46
CA VAL A 140 -12.69 16.54 4.57
C VAL A 140 -11.72 15.77 3.68
N GLY A 141 -10.98 14.82 4.24
CA GLY A 141 -10.06 13.97 3.48
C GLY A 141 -10.75 13.19 2.37
N LEU A 142 -11.86 12.52 2.69
CA LEU A 142 -12.68 11.83 1.70
C LEU A 142 -13.24 12.81 0.66
N GLY A 143 -13.70 13.99 1.09
CA GLY A 143 -14.15 15.04 0.18
C GLY A 143 -13.07 15.44 -0.81
N ILE A 144 -11.84 15.66 -0.37
CA ILE A 144 -10.72 15.97 -1.27
C ILE A 144 -10.44 14.81 -2.21
N ILE A 145 -10.39 13.57 -1.73
CA ILE A 145 -10.10 12.39 -2.56
C ILE A 145 -11.11 12.25 -3.71
N TYR A 146 -12.39 12.43 -3.42
CA TYR A 146 -13.44 12.27 -4.43
C TYR A 146 -13.65 13.50 -5.32
N LEU A 147 -13.46 14.71 -4.80
CA LEU A 147 -13.69 15.94 -5.57
C LEU A 147 -12.46 16.40 -6.37
N PHE A 148 -11.25 16.15 -5.88
CA PHE A 148 -10.01 16.58 -6.51
C PHE A 148 -9.85 16.09 -7.96
N PRO A 149 -10.19 14.84 -8.33
CA PRO A 149 -10.08 14.36 -9.71
C PRO A 149 -10.93 15.12 -10.71
N TYR A 150 -11.99 15.83 -10.26
CA TYR A 150 -12.82 16.65 -11.13
C TYR A 150 -12.18 18.00 -11.50
N ILE A 151 -11.08 18.38 -10.85
CA ILE A 151 -10.37 19.63 -11.18
C ILE A 151 -9.63 19.43 -12.51
N PRO A 152 -9.97 20.18 -13.57
CA PRO A 152 -9.33 20.05 -14.86
C PRO A 152 -7.84 20.43 -14.76
N LYS A 153 -6.99 19.70 -15.47
CA LYS A 153 -5.52 19.82 -15.57
C LYS A 153 -4.74 19.30 -14.37
N ILE A 154 -5.10 19.64 -13.12
CA ILE A 154 -4.32 19.27 -11.92
C ILE A 154 -4.75 17.90 -11.40
N GLY A 155 -6.06 17.62 -11.36
CA GLY A 155 -6.59 16.35 -10.83
C GLY A 155 -6.18 15.10 -11.63
N LYS A 156 -5.70 15.28 -12.87
CA LYS A 156 -5.19 14.17 -13.70
C LYS A 156 -3.69 13.90 -13.53
N VAL A 157 -2.96 14.84 -12.96
CA VAL A 157 -1.48 14.76 -12.82
C VAL A 157 -1.08 14.31 -11.43
N LEU A 158 -1.78 14.79 -10.41
CA LEU A 158 -1.47 14.48 -9.01
C LEU A 158 -2.46 13.45 -8.45
N PRO A 159 -1.96 12.40 -7.77
CA PRO A 159 -2.81 11.45 -7.06
C PRO A 159 -3.58 12.17 -5.93
N SER A 160 -4.91 12.06 -5.94
CA SER A 160 -5.74 12.72 -4.91
C SER A 160 -5.41 12.30 -3.47
N PRO A 161 -5.02 11.03 -3.16
CA PRO A 161 -4.61 10.67 -1.81
C PRO A 161 -3.37 11.43 -1.33
N LEU A 162 -2.40 11.67 -2.22
CA LEU A 162 -1.21 12.44 -1.88
C LEU A 162 -1.55 13.88 -1.51
N VAL A 163 -2.39 14.52 -2.32
CA VAL A 163 -2.84 15.90 -2.07
C VAL A 163 -3.57 15.98 -0.73
N THR A 164 -4.43 15.01 -0.44
CA THR A 164 -5.18 14.92 0.80
C THR A 164 -4.25 14.86 2.01
N ILE A 165 -3.23 13.99 1.98
CA ILE A 165 -2.28 13.85 3.08
C ILE A 165 -1.50 15.15 3.30
N VAL A 166 -0.98 15.74 2.24
CA VAL A 166 -0.22 17.00 2.35
C VAL A 166 -1.09 18.11 2.90
N VAL A 167 -2.30 18.29 2.38
CA VAL A 167 -3.23 19.34 2.82
C VAL A 167 -3.63 19.14 4.28
N LEU A 168 -4.04 17.93 4.68
CA LEU A 168 -4.45 17.65 6.04
C LEU A 168 -3.28 17.72 7.02
N THR A 169 -2.09 17.29 6.64
CA THR A 169 -0.89 17.40 7.49
C THR A 169 -0.54 18.86 7.76
N ILE A 170 -0.54 19.70 6.71
CA ILE A 170 -0.31 21.13 6.86
C ILE A 170 -1.37 21.75 7.76
N PHE A 171 -2.64 21.43 7.54
CA PHE A 171 -3.75 21.94 8.32
C PHE A 171 -3.63 21.58 9.80
N VAL A 172 -3.33 20.32 10.12
CA VAL A 172 -3.14 19.85 11.51
C VAL A 172 -1.90 20.45 12.17
N TYR A 173 -0.85 20.75 11.39
CA TYR A 173 0.37 21.36 11.93
C TYR A 173 0.18 22.81 12.36
N PHE A 174 -0.74 23.55 11.72
CA PHE A 174 -1.00 24.96 12.01
C PHE A 174 -2.17 25.21 12.99
N ILE A 175 -2.88 24.15 13.45
CA ILE A 175 -3.93 24.21 14.47
C ILE A 175 -3.44 23.61 15.78
#